data_545cac064d4e6468cd5a3fdc747c1c04
#
_entry.id   545cac064d4e6468cd5a3fdc747c1c04
#
_cell.length_a   1.000
_cell.length_b   1.000
_cell.length_c   1.000
_cell.angle_alpha   90.00
_cell.angle_beta   90.00
_cell.angle_gamma   90.00
#
_symmetry.space_group_name_H-M   'P 1'
#
loop_
_entity.id
_entity.type
_entity.pdbx_description
1 polymer ?
#
loop_
_entity_poly.entity_id
_entity_poly.type
_entity_poly.pdbx_seq_one_letter_code
_entity_poly.pdbx_strand_id
1 'polypeptide(L)'
;DCLLSRGLGDVYKRQSVVSSAVDKSKVPWWVSNLIVPLVNLTLALLVSALFIFIAGENPYQAIKLIIYGSFGYIEGFAYTLYYTTNFIFTGLAFAVAFHCRLFNIGGEGQAYLGGLGVFLVAINFSFLPVPIVWILSIAGAFIFGAAWAFIPAYLQAKRGSHIVITTIMFNFIASSLMVYLLVDVIRDMKQMGPHTIALPKELWLPNF
;
A
#
# COMPACT_ATOMS: atom_id res chain seq x y z
N ASP A 1 35.42 -18.44 -1.50
CA ASP A 1 34.87 -17.12 -1.07
C ASP A 1 35.26 -15.93 -1.95
N CYS A 2 36.17 -16.11 -2.92
CA CYS A 2 36.69 -14.99 -3.74
C CYS A 2 35.98 -14.81 -5.09
N LEU A 3 35.22 -15.77 -5.59
CA LEU A 3 34.59 -15.69 -6.92
C LEU A 3 33.24 -14.95 -6.90
N LEU A 4 32.47 -15.06 -5.83
CA LEU A 4 31.20 -14.34 -5.64
C LEU A 4 31.41 -12.83 -5.43
N SER A 5 32.49 -12.44 -4.75
CA SER A 5 32.80 -11.01 -4.53
C SER A 5 33.27 -10.30 -5.79
N ARG A 6 33.94 -11.02 -6.72
CA ARG A 6 34.34 -10.47 -8.04
C ARG A 6 33.15 -10.23 -8.95
N GLY A 7 32.19 -11.17 -9.01
CA GLY A 7 30.98 -11.00 -9.84
C GLY A 7 30.10 -9.84 -9.41
N LEU A 8 29.92 -9.65 -8.10
CA LEU A 8 29.19 -8.49 -7.55
C LEU A 8 29.92 -7.17 -7.83
N GLY A 9 31.25 -7.14 -7.70
CA GLY A 9 32.05 -5.94 -8.02
C GLY A 9 31.93 -5.51 -9.46
N ASP A 10 31.85 -6.44 -10.41
CA ASP A 10 31.69 -6.14 -11.84
C ASP A 10 30.25 -5.66 -12.20
N VAL A 11 29.25 -6.18 -11.52
CA VAL A 11 27.86 -5.69 -11.67
C VAL A 11 27.73 -4.25 -11.15
N TYR A 12 28.31 -3.96 -9.98
CA TYR A 12 28.32 -2.59 -9.45
C TYR A 12 29.14 -1.63 -10.31
N LYS A 13 30.28 -2.06 -10.87
CA LYS A 13 31.06 -1.24 -11.81
C LYS A 13 30.28 -0.97 -13.11
N ARG A 14 29.57 -1.95 -13.66
CA ARG A 14 28.72 -1.74 -14.84
C ARG A 14 27.56 -0.79 -14.56
N GLN A 15 26.93 -0.89 -13.38
CA GLN A 15 25.89 0.06 -12.97
C GLN A 15 26.45 1.47 -12.78
N SER A 16 27.66 1.63 -12.24
CA SER A 16 28.29 2.94 -12.09
C SER A 16 28.68 3.55 -13.45
N VAL A 17 29.11 2.73 -14.42
CA VAL A 17 29.42 3.18 -15.78
C VAL A 17 28.15 3.59 -16.53
N VAL A 18 27.06 2.86 -16.41
CA VAL A 18 25.76 3.23 -17.01
C VAL A 18 25.19 4.49 -16.30
N SER A 19 25.35 4.60 -15.01
CA SER A 19 24.94 5.79 -14.23
C SER A 19 25.80 7.03 -14.55
N SER A 20 27.08 6.85 -14.89
CA SER A 20 27.96 7.95 -15.28
C SER A 20 27.78 8.37 -16.75
N ALA A 21 27.25 7.49 -17.61
CA ALA A 21 26.95 7.84 -18.99
C ALA A 21 25.76 8.80 -19.14
N VAL A 22 24.88 8.87 -18.11
CA VAL A 22 23.84 9.90 -17.99
C VAL A 22 24.32 10.93 -16.96
N ASP A 23 25.07 11.92 -17.42
CA ASP A 23 25.47 13.05 -16.61
C ASP A 23 24.22 13.87 -16.19
N LYS A 24 23.63 13.49 -15.06
CA LYS A 24 22.43 14.15 -14.50
C LYS A 24 22.66 15.63 -14.21
N SER A 25 23.92 16.08 -14.16
CA SER A 25 24.26 17.49 -13.93
C SER A 25 23.92 18.39 -15.10
N LYS A 26 23.77 17.82 -16.32
CA LYS A 26 23.47 18.58 -17.55
C LYS A 26 21.97 18.62 -17.88
N VAL A 27 21.13 17.86 -17.18
CA VAL A 27 19.69 17.85 -17.44
C VAL A 27 19.01 18.89 -16.55
N PRO A 28 18.33 19.90 -17.12
CA PRO A 28 17.60 20.89 -16.33
C PRO A 28 16.62 20.22 -15.37
N TRP A 29 16.48 20.78 -14.17
CA TRP A 29 15.59 20.25 -13.12
C TRP A 29 14.16 19.96 -13.60
N TRP A 30 13.61 20.83 -14.42
CA TRP A 30 12.26 20.67 -14.97
C TRP A 30 12.13 19.50 -15.97
N VAL A 31 13.20 19.12 -16.67
CA VAL A 31 13.19 17.97 -17.58
C VAL A 31 13.12 16.67 -16.76
N SER A 32 13.95 16.53 -15.74
CA SER A 32 13.97 15.31 -14.92
C SER A 32 12.72 15.15 -14.04
N ASN A 33 12.16 16.26 -13.53
CA ASN A 33 11.07 16.20 -12.57
C ASN A 33 9.67 16.42 -13.16
N LEU A 34 9.58 16.95 -14.38
CA LEU A 34 8.30 17.17 -15.05
C LEU A 34 8.20 16.38 -16.36
N ILE A 35 9.13 16.56 -17.29
CA ILE A 35 9.01 15.92 -18.62
C ILE A 35 9.14 14.40 -18.52
N VAL A 36 10.13 13.87 -17.82
CA VAL A 36 10.32 12.41 -17.71
C VAL A 36 9.12 11.73 -17.09
N PRO A 37 8.53 12.16 -15.97
CA PRO A 37 7.29 11.59 -15.44
C PRO A 37 6.11 11.71 -16.41
N LEU A 38 5.95 12.83 -17.12
CA LEU A 38 4.88 13.01 -18.10
C LEU A 38 5.02 12.06 -19.29
N VAL A 39 6.22 11.89 -19.82
CA VAL A 39 6.48 10.93 -20.90
C VAL A 39 6.18 9.50 -20.45
N ASN A 40 6.64 9.13 -19.25
CA ASN A 40 6.35 7.79 -18.69
C ASN A 40 4.85 7.56 -18.48
N LEU A 41 4.14 8.56 -17.96
CA LEU A 41 2.68 8.50 -17.80
C LEU A 41 1.98 8.36 -19.16
N THR A 42 2.39 9.15 -20.16
CA THR A 42 1.83 9.07 -21.51
C THR A 42 2.06 7.70 -22.14
N LEU A 43 3.28 7.16 -22.02
CA LEU A 43 3.60 5.80 -22.51
C LEU A 43 2.75 4.74 -21.80
N ALA A 44 2.59 4.84 -20.47
CA ALA A 44 1.74 3.91 -19.72
C ALA A 44 0.28 3.97 -20.19
N LEU A 45 -0.25 5.18 -20.41
CA LEU A 45 -1.62 5.36 -20.95
C LEU A 45 -1.77 4.81 -22.36
N LEU A 46 -0.77 5.00 -23.23
CA LEU A 46 -0.79 4.44 -24.60
C LEU A 46 -0.76 2.91 -24.59
N VAL A 47 0.08 2.31 -23.74
CA VAL A 47 0.12 0.85 -23.60
C VAL A 47 -1.20 0.33 -23.04
N SER A 48 -1.77 0.99 -22.02
CA SER A 48 -3.08 0.63 -21.47
C SER A 48 -4.19 0.74 -22.52
N ALA A 49 -4.19 1.83 -23.30
CA ALA A 49 -5.14 2.03 -24.39
C ALA A 49 -5.04 0.93 -25.47
N LEU A 50 -3.83 0.49 -25.78
CA LEU A 50 -3.61 -0.63 -26.70
C LEU A 50 -4.25 -1.93 -26.18
N PHE A 51 -4.07 -2.26 -24.90
CA PHE A 51 -4.70 -3.44 -24.30
C PHE A 51 -6.22 -3.35 -24.29
N ILE A 52 -6.80 -2.17 -23.97
CA ILE A 52 -8.24 -1.94 -24.03
C ILE A 52 -8.76 -2.14 -25.45
N PHE A 53 -8.05 -1.62 -26.45
CA PHE A 53 -8.41 -1.78 -27.86
C PHE A 53 -8.33 -3.26 -28.31
N ILE A 54 -7.33 -4.00 -27.89
CA ILE A 54 -7.19 -5.45 -28.18
C ILE A 54 -8.34 -6.24 -27.53
N ALA A 55 -8.81 -5.80 -26.33
CA ALA A 55 -9.96 -6.40 -25.67
C ALA A 55 -11.30 -6.10 -26.36
N GLY A 56 -11.31 -5.30 -27.42
CA GLY A 56 -12.52 -4.94 -28.19
C GLY A 56 -13.28 -3.73 -27.65
N GLU A 57 -12.73 -3.04 -26.65
CA GLU A 57 -13.35 -1.89 -26.02
C GLU A 57 -12.76 -0.57 -26.53
N ASN A 58 -13.50 0.53 -26.34
CA ASN A 58 -13.05 1.84 -26.80
C ASN A 58 -12.20 2.53 -25.72
N PRO A 59 -10.90 2.77 -25.95
CA PRO A 59 -9.99 3.39 -24.98
C PRO A 59 -10.43 4.80 -24.56
N TYR A 60 -11.01 5.57 -25.46
CA TYR A 60 -11.51 6.90 -25.15
C TYR A 60 -12.68 6.86 -24.16
N GLN A 61 -13.60 5.92 -24.35
CA GLN A 61 -14.72 5.73 -23.40
C GLN A 61 -14.22 5.26 -22.04
N ALA A 62 -13.23 4.37 -22.00
CA ALA A 62 -12.64 3.91 -20.76
C ALA A 62 -12.00 5.06 -19.96
N ILE A 63 -11.19 5.91 -20.61
CA ILE A 63 -10.60 7.09 -19.97
C ILE A 63 -11.68 8.08 -19.50
N LYS A 64 -12.69 8.34 -20.33
CA LYS A 64 -13.82 9.20 -19.96
C LYS A 64 -14.55 8.68 -18.72
N LEU A 65 -14.79 7.37 -18.64
CA LEU A 65 -15.45 6.74 -17.49
C LEU A 65 -14.59 6.83 -16.22
N ILE A 66 -13.28 6.67 -16.32
CA ILE A 66 -12.36 6.82 -15.17
C ILE A 66 -12.41 8.25 -14.63
N ILE A 67 -12.29 9.25 -15.51
CA ILE A 67 -12.32 10.66 -15.11
C ILE A 67 -13.70 11.02 -14.53
N TYR A 68 -14.78 10.62 -15.20
CA TYR A 68 -16.13 10.87 -14.72
C TYR A 68 -16.41 10.16 -13.39
N GLY A 69 -15.98 8.90 -13.22
CA GLY A 69 -16.13 8.14 -12.00
C GLY A 69 -15.37 8.73 -10.81
N SER A 70 -14.24 9.40 -11.08
CA SER A 70 -13.42 10.01 -10.02
C SER A 70 -13.87 11.43 -9.64
N PHE A 71 -14.34 12.23 -10.61
CA PHE A 71 -14.60 13.66 -10.43
C PHE A 71 -15.96 14.13 -10.92
N GLY A 72 -16.73 13.28 -11.61
CA GLY A 72 -17.97 13.68 -12.27
C GLY A 72 -19.17 13.79 -11.34
N TYR A 73 -19.14 13.26 -10.14
CA TYR A 73 -20.20 13.30 -9.14
C TYR A 73 -19.65 13.26 -7.72
N ILE A 74 -20.44 13.73 -6.76
CA ILE A 74 -19.98 13.97 -5.38
C ILE A 74 -19.49 12.68 -4.70
N GLU A 75 -20.22 11.57 -4.84
CA GLU A 75 -19.82 10.29 -4.25
C GLU A 75 -18.49 9.77 -4.85
N GLY A 76 -18.30 9.91 -6.18
CA GLY A 76 -17.05 9.51 -6.84
C GLY A 76 -15.85 10.33 -6.33
N PHE A 77 -16.06 11.63 -6.16
CA PHE A 77 -15.04 12.50 -5.56
C PHE A 77 -14.73 12.13 -4.09
N ALA A 78 -15.75 11.85 -3.30
CA ALA A 78 -15.60 11.40 -1.91
C ALA A 78 -14.81 10.08 -1.83
N TYR A 79 -15.12 9.10 -2.68
CA TYR A 79 -14.34 7.86 -2.77
C TYR A 79 -12.89 8.10 -3.21
N THR A 80 -12.66 9.02 -4.13
CA THR A 80 -11.31 9.40 -4.56
C THR A 80 -10.51 9.96 -3.39
N LEU A 81 -11.10 10.85 -2.57
CA LEU A 81 -10.45 11.38 -1.36
C LEU A 81 -10.21 10.29 -0.32
N TYR A 82 -11.15 9.38 -0.12
CA TYR A 82 -11.02 8.26 0.80
C TYR A 82 -9.81 7.38 0.45
N TYR A 83 -9.69 6.94 -0.81
CA TYR A 83 -8.55 6.16 -1.24
C TYR A 83 -7.24 6.96 -1.24
N THR A 84 -7.29 8.25 -1.56
CA THR A 84 -6.13 9.14 -1.49
C THR A 84 -5.55 9.18 -0.08
N THR A 85 -6.39 9.24 0.95
CA THR A 85 -5.95 9.21 2.36
C THR A 85 -5.18 7.93 2.66
N ASN A 86 -5.68 6.77 2.24
CA ASN A 86 -4.98 5.49 2.43
C ASN A 86 -3.62 5.47 1.72
N PHE A 87 -3.54 5.97 0.49
CA PHE A 87 -2.28 6.05 -0.26
C PHE A 87 -1.28 7.04 0.34
N ILE A 88 -1.74 8.14 0.93
CA ILE A 88 -0.86 9.09 1.64
C ILE A 88 -0.20 8.38 2.83
N PHE A 89 -0.95 7.67 3.67
CA PHE A 89 -0.39 7.00 4.83
C PHE A 89 0.54 5.84 4.45
N THR A 90 0.17 5.02 3.49
CA THR A 90 1.04 3.93 3.01
C THR A 90 2.30 4.46 2.31
N GLY A 91 2.17 5.54 1.54
CA GLY A 91 3.30 6.23 0.92
C GLY A 91 4.26 6.85 1.94
N LEU A 92 3.75 7.46 3.02
CA LEU A 92 4.56 7.96 4.12
C LEU A 92 5.29 6.83 4.86
N ALA A 93 4.61 5.72 5.13
CA ALA A 93 5.22 4.55 5.77
C ALA A 93 6.38 4.00 4.91
N PHE A 94 6.19 3.92 3.59
CA PHE A 94 7.25 3.56 2.65
C PHE A 94 8.39 4.58 2.66
N ALA A 95 8.09 5.88 2.60
CA ALA A 95 9.09 6.94 2.55
C ALA A 95 9.97 6.97 3.81
N VAL A 96 9.38 6.81 4.99
CA VAL A 96 10.13 6.74 6.26
C VAL A 96 11.07 5.53 6.25
N ALA A 97 10.59 4.36 5.87
CA ALA A 97 11.42 3.15 5.78
C ALA A 97 12.56 3.33 4.75
N PHE A 98 12.27 3.94 3.62
CA PHE A 98 13.24 4.21 2.56
C PHE A 98 14.38 5.13 3.03
N HIS A 99 14.08 6.17 3.81
CA HIS A 99 15.10 7.02 4.42
C HIS A 99 16.01 6.26 5.39
N CYS A 100 15.50 5.21 6.03
CA CYS A 100 16.29 4.29 6.84
C CYS A 100 17.02 3.20 6.00
N ARG A 101 17.05 3.33 4.68
CA ARG A 101 17.59 2.35 3.72
C ARG A 101 16.91 0.97 3.79
N LEU A 102 15.68 0.94 4.26
CA LEU A 102 14.83 -0.26 4.29
C LEU A 102 13.76 -0.13 3.22
N PHE A 103 13.82 -0.98 2.20
CA PHE A 103 12.83 -0.97 1.12
C PHE A 103 11.60 -1.80 1.53
N ASN A 104 10.74 -1.22 2.38
CA ASN A 104 9.58 -1.91 2.93
C ASN A 104 8.39 -1.88 1.96
N ILE A 105 8.05 -3.03 1.36
CA ILE A 105 6.86 -3.21 0.50
C ILE A 105 5.69 -3.84 1.29
N GLY A 106 5.83 -3.97 2.61
CA GLY A 106 4.85 -4.61 3.49
C GLY A 106 3.63 -3.78 3.88
N GLY A 107 3.42 -2.62 3.25
CA GLY A 107 2.34 -1.69 3.63
C GLY A 107 0.95 -2.29 3.57
N GLU A 108 0.68 -3.19 2.62
CA GLU A 108 -0.62 -3.88 2.49
C GLU A 108 -0.90 -4.77 3.71
N GLY A 109 0.04 -5.65 4.08
CA GLY A 109 -0.11 -6.52 5.24
C GLY A 109 -0.21 -5.75 6.56
N GLN A 110 0.55 -4.65 6.68
CA GLN A 110 0.47 -3.74 7.83
C GLN A 110 -0.90 -3.07 7.94
N ALA A 111 -1.49 -2.66 6.82
CA ALA A 111 -2.83 -2.09 6.78
C ALA A 111 -3.91 -3.11 7.16
N TYR A 112 -3.82 -4.36 6.67
CA TYR A 112 -4.75 -5.42 7.06
C TYR A 112 -4.73 -5.68 8.57
N LEU A 113 -3.54 -5.84 9.15
CA LEU A 113 -3.43 -6.07 10.60
C LEU A 113 -3.80 -4.83 11.40
N GLY A 114 -3.50 -3.64 10.91
CA GLY A 114 -3.97 -2.39 11.51
C GLY A 114 -5.49 -2.32 11.54
N GLY A 115 -6.17 -2.67 10.44
CA GLY A 115 -7.64 -2.77 10.38
C GLY A 115 -8.22 -3.81 11.35
N LEU A 116 -7.57 -4.96 11.49
CA LEU A 116 -7.92 -5.95 12.51
C LEU A 116 -7.81 -5.37 13.92
N GLY A 117 -6.74 -4.61 14.21
CA GLY A 117 -6.56 -3.93 15.49
C GLY A 117 -7.68 -2.95 15.81
N VAL A 118 -8.10 -2.13 14.82
CA VAL A 118 -9.26 -1.24 14.95
C VAL A 118 -10.52 -2.02 15.29
N PHE A 119 -10.81 -3.08 14.52
CA PHE A 119 -12.01 -3.90 14.72
C PHE A 119 -12.05 -4.53 16.10
N LEU A 120 -10.95 -5.16 16.54
CA LEU A 120 -10.89 -5.81 17.85
C LEU A 120 -11.09 -4.81 19.00
N VAL A 121 -10.52 -3.63 18.91
CA VAL A 121 -10.72 -2.58 19.91
C VAL A 121 -12.16 -2.09 19.88
N ALA A 122 -12.69 -1.76 18.72
CA ALA A 122 -14.03 -1.20 18.59
C ALA A 122 -15.11 -2.15 19.11
N ILE A 123 -14.97 -3.48 18.89
CA ILE A 123 -15.97 -4.45 19.34
C ILE A 123 -15.86 -4.75 20.84
N ASN A 124 -14.65 -4.83 21.40
CA ASN A 124 -14.45 -5.14 22.81
C ASN A 124 -14.66 -3.95 23.75
N PHE A 125 -14.47 -2.73 23.27
CA PHE A 125 -14.59 -1.51 24.06
C PHE A 125 -15.79 -0.64 23.65
N SER A 126 -16.78 -1.21 22.96
CA SER A 126 -17.99 -0.50 22.50
C SER A 126 -18.83 0.11 23.62
N PHE A 127 -18.62 -0.32 24.87
CA PHE A 127 -19.30 0.23 26.07
C PHE A 127 -18.71 1.57 26.56
N LEU A 128 -17.56 2.01 26.02
CA LEU A 128 -16.93 3.27 26.38
C LEU A 128 -17.49 4.43 25.54
N PRO A 129 -17.34 5.68 26.00
CA PRO A 129 -17.69 6.86 25.22
C PRO A 129 -16.99 6.87 23.86
N VAL A 130 -17.71 7.23 22.79
CA VAL A 130 -17.27 7.19 21.38
C VAL A 130 -15.86 7.80 21.15
N PRO A 131 -15.52 8.99 21.68
CA PRO A 131 -14.20 9.57 21.47
C PRO A 131 -13.07 8.72 22.05
N ILE A 132 -13.31 8.02 23.16
CA ILE A 132 -12.31 7.13 23.78
C ILE A 132 -12.10 5.90 22.91
N VAL A 133 -13.18 5.32 22.38
CA VAL A 133 -13.08 4.16 21.46
C VAL A 133 -12.30 4.52 20.20
N TRP A 134 -12.49 5.71 19.65
CA TRP A 134 -11.71 6.16 18.49
C TRP A 134 -10.22 6.27 18.79
N ILE A 135 -9.85 6.87 19.93
CA ILE A 135 -8.44 6.97 20.33
C ILE A 135 -7.83 5.58 20.55
N LEU A 136 -8.54 4.70 21.25
CA LEU A 136 -8.09 3.32 21.46
C LEU A 136 -7.99 2.53 20.14
N SER A 137 -8.90 2.77 19.20
CA SER A 137 -8.86 2.14 17.87
C SER A 137 -7.63 2.58 17.05
N ILE A 138 -7.27 3.86 17.12
CA ILE A 138 -6.03 4.37 16.52
C ILE A 138 -4.81 3.70 17.17
N ALA A 139 -4.78 3.59 18.49
CA ALA A 139 -3.72 2.88 19.21
C ALA A 139 -3.67 1.40 18.83
N GLY A 140 -4.82 0.75 18.70
CA GLY A 140 -4.94 -0.64 18.22
C GLY A 140 -4.36 -0.82 16.81
N ALA A 141 -4.73 0.07 15.87
CA ALA A 141 -4.18 0.07 14.52
C ALA A 141 -2.65 0.19 14.53
N PHE A 142 -2.13 1.12 15.34
CA PHE A 142 -0.70 1.33 15.48
C PHE A 142 0.02 0.10 16.02
N ILE A 143 -0.48 -0.49 17.11
CA ILE A 143 0.15 -1.66 17.76
C ILE A 143 0.16 -2.86 16.81
N PHE A 144 -0.96 -3.19 16.18
CA PHE A 144 -1.07 -4.33 15.29
C PHE A 144 -0.25 -4.15 14.00
N GLY A 145 -0.31 -2.97 13.39
CA GLY A 145 0.49 -2.64 12.20
C GLY A 145 1.99 -2.63 12.50
N ALA A 146 2.40 -2.05 13.63
CA ALA A 146 3.80 -2.02 14.06
C ALA A 146 4.32 -3.42 14.43
N ALA A 147 3.54 -4.22 15.14
CA ALA A 147 3.90 -5.61 15.46
C ALA A 147 4.11 -6.45 14.19
N TRP A 148 3.25 -6.25 13.19
CA TRP A 148 3.40 -6.92 11.89
C TRP A 148 4.66 -6.48 11.15
N ALA A 149 4.93 -5.17 11.10
CA ALA A 149 6.13 -4.62 10.49
C ALA A 149 7.42 -5.02 11.22
N PHE A 150 7.35 -5.21 12.53
CA PHE A 150 8.51 -5.58 13.36
C PHE A 150 9.12 -6.90 12.95
N ILE A 151 8.31 -7.90 12.54
CA ILE A 151 8.82 -9.24 12.22
C ILE A 151 9.78 -9.22 11.02
N PRO A 152 9.42 -8.67 9.83
CA PRO A 152 10.35 -8.56 8.72
C PRO A 152 11.58 -7.71 9.06
N ALA A 153 11.39 -6.61 9.80
CA ALA A 153 12.49 -5.75 10.21
C ALA A 153 13.48 -6.48 11.13
N TYR A 154 12.98 -7.26 12.08
CA TYR A 154 13.80 -8.08 12.97
C TYR A 154 14.57 -9.16 12.20
N LEU A 155 13.91 -9.84 11.26
CA LEU A 155 14.55 -10.85 10.40
C LEU A 155 15.67 -10.23 9.55
N GLN A 156 15.46 -9.04 9.01
CA GLN A 156 16.51 -8.29 8.32
C GLN A 156 17.69 -8.00 9.25
N ALA A 157 17.42 -7.42 10.42
CA ALA A 157 18.46 -6.96 11.34
C ALA A 157 19.27 -8.09 11.99
N LYS A 158 18.63 -9.21 12.33
CA LYS A 158 19.26 -10.31 13.08
C LYS A 158 19.66 -11.49 12.21
N ARG A 159 18.98 -11.74 11.10
CA ARG A 159 19.20 -12.90 10.22
C ARG A 159 19.73 -12.52 8.85
N GLY A 160 19.83 -11.23 8.53
CA GLY A 160 20.28 -10.76 7.22
C GLY A 160 19.33 -11.11 6.06
N SER A 161 18.04 -11.36 6.36
CA SER A 161 17.05 -11.65 5.33
C SER A 161 16.83 -10.43 4.42
N HIS A 162 16.48 -10.64 3.15
CA HIS A 162 16.24 -9.57 2.22
C HIS A 162 14.88 -8.94 2.50
N ILE A 163 14.86 -7.67 2.98
CA ILE A 163 13.64 -6.99 3.45
C ILE A 163 12.51 -6.97 2.41
N VAL A 164 12.82 -6.75 1.13
CA VAL A 164 11.83 -6.71 0.05
C VAL A 164 11.09 -8.04 -0.06
N ILE A 165 11.83 -9.15 -0.11
CA ILE A 165 11.25 -10.49 -0.23
C ILE A 165 10.41 -10.81 1.00
N THR A 166 10.96 -10.56 2.18
CA THR A 166 10.30 -10.86 3.45
C THR A 166 9.00 -10.06 3.58
N THR A 167 9.00 -8.76 3.25
CA THR A 167 7.80 -7.94 3.37
C THR A 167 6.72 -8.31 2.37
N ILE A 168 7.09 -8.71 1.13
CA ILE A 168 6.12 -9.23 0.16
C ILE A 168 5.49 -10.54 0.66
N MET A 169 6.31 -11.47 1.18
CA MET A 169 5.78 -12.72 1.76
C MET A 169 4.83 -12.46 2.92
N PHE A 170 5.14 -11.46 3.76
CA PHE A 170 4.27 -11.06 4.87
C PHE A 170 2.96 -10.43 4.43
N ASN A 171 2.87 -9.80 3.25
CA ASN A 171 1.59 -9.36 2.68
C ASN A 171 0.70 -10.58 2.37
N PHE A 172 1.23 -11.63 1.73
CA PHE A 172 0.48 -12.85 1.45
C PHE A 172 0.03 -13.57 2.73
N ILE A 173 0.90 -13.63 3.74
CA ILE A 173 0.55 -14.22 5.04
C ILE A 173 -0.56 -13.39 5.71
N ALA A 174 -0.48 -12.06 5.70
CA ALA A 174 -1.51 -11.18 6.24
C ALA A 174 -2.86 -11.37 5.54
N SER A 175 -2.85 -11.40 4.20
CA SER A 175 -4.05 -11.63 3.41
C SER A 175 -4.69 -12.99 3.73
N SER A 176 -3.90 -14.05 3.76
CA SER A 176 -4.39 -15.41 4.11
C SER A 176 -4.92 -15.47 5.54
N LEU A 177 -4.23 -14.84 6.49
CA LEU A 177 -4.67 -14.74 7.89
C LEU A 177 -5.99 -13.98 8.00
N MET A 178 -6.15 -12.87 7.29
CA MET A 178 -7.39 -12.10 7.30
C MET A 178 -8.56 -12.89 6.71
N VAL A 179 -8.34 -13.62 5.61
CA VAL A 179 -9.37 -14.50 5.04
C VAL A 179 -9.79 -15.56 6.04
N TYR A 180 -8.83 -16.24 6.69
CA TYR A 180 -9.12 -17.23 7.73
C TYR A 180 -9.92 -16.63 8.89
N LEU A 181 -9.49 -15.49 9.42
CA LEU A 181 -10.20 -14.82 10.51
C LEU A 181 -11.62 -14.42 10.11
N LEU A 182 -11.80 -13.86 8.90
CA LEU A 182 -13.10 -13.42 8.41
C LEU A 182 -14.08 -14.59 8.12
N VAL A 183 -13.56 -15.76 7.75
CA VAL A 183 -14.41 -16.91 7.40
C VAL A 183 -14.72 -17.79 8.62
N ASP A 184 -13.70 -18.04 9.45
CA ASP A 184 -13.80 -19.08 10.50
C ASP A 184 -13.92 -18.53 11.93
N VAL A 185 -13.37 -17.32 12.20
CA VAL A 185 -13.23 -16.85 13.60
C VAL A 185 -14.18 -15.70 13.93
N ILE A 186 -14.23 -14.66 13.09
CA ILE A 186 -14.97 -13.41 13.39
C ILE A 186 -16.14 -13.17 12.44
N ARG A 187 -16.56 -14.22 11.73
CA ARG A 187 -17.64 -14.17 10.76
C ARG A 187 -18.98 -13.83 11.42
N ASP A 188 -19.74 -12.93 10.79
CA ASP A 188 -21.15 -12.77 11.09
C ASP A 188 -21.95 -13.89 10.42
N MET A 189 -22.47 -14.83 11.22
CA MET A 189 -23.28 -15.96 10.74
C MET A 189 -24.62 -15.54 10.09
N LYS A 190 -25.01 -14.27 10.24
CA LYS A 190 -26.25 -13.73 9.64
C LYS A 190 -26.06 -13.28 8.19
N GLN A 191 -24.81 -13.20 7.71
CA GLN A 191 -24.49 -12.75 6.36
C GLN A 191 -23.89 -13.89 5.53
N MET A 192 -24.24 -13.94 4.23
CA MET A 192 -23.69 -14.97 3.33
C MET A 192 -22.21 -14.72 2.98
N GLY A 193 -21.74 -13.48 3.01
CA GLY A 193 -20.36 -13.12 2.69
C GLY A 193 -19.40 -13.22 3.88
N PRO A 194 -18.08 -13.15 3.64
CA PRO A 194 -17.07 -13.10 4.68
C PRO A 194 -17.03 -11.67 5.29
N HIS A 195 -17.99 -11.37 6.13
CA HIS A 195 -18.10 -10.09 6.84
C HIS A 195 -17.95 -10.28 8.34
N THR A 196 -17.34 -9.30 9.00
CA THR A 196 -17.32 -9.21 10.46
C THR A 196 -18.69 -8.79 10.99
N ILE A 197 -18.91 -8.99 12.29
CA ILE A 197 -20.05 -8.42 12.98
C ILE A 197 -20.04 -6.88 12.77
N ALA A 198 -21.19 -6.32 12.44
CA ALA A 198 -21.32 -4.88 12.21
C ALA A 198 -21.05 -4.13 13.52
N LEU A 199 -20.22 -3.09 13.43
CA LEU A 199 -20.00 -2.19 14.58
C LEU A 199 -21.27 -1.41 14.91
N PRO A 200 -21.52 -1.07 16.19
CA PRO A 200 -22.61 -0.21 16.60
C PRO A 200 -22.59 1.11 15.81
N LYS A 201 -23.77 1.55 15.36
CA LYS A 201 -23.91 2.77 14.54
C LYS A 201 -23.35 4.02 15.22
N GLU A 202 -23.35 4.06 16.53
CA GLU A 202 -22.83 5.14 17.36
C GLU A 202 -21.30 5.33 17.20
N LEU A 203 -20.58 4.26 16.86
CA LEU A 203 -19.13 4.29 16.63
C LEU A 203 -18.76 4.70 15.20
N TRP A 204 -19.73 4.83 14.31
CA TRP A 204 -19.45 5.24 12.94
C TRP A 204 -18.97 6.69 12.92
N LEU A 205 -18.03 6.97 12.02
CA LEU A 205 -17.65 8.35 11.77
C LEU A 205 -18.85 9.11 11.18
N PRO A 206 -19.03 10.40 11.56
CA PRO A 206 -20.12 11.20 11.03
C PRO A 206 -20.02 11.28 9.50
N ASN A 207 -21.12 11.02 8.82
CA ASN A 207 -21.24 11.24 7.38
C ASN A 207 -21.40 12.74 7.14
N PHE A 208 -20.58 13.29 6.26
CA PHE A 208 -20.66 14.67 5.79
C PHE A 208 -21.50 14.76 4.53
#